data_48b388e6adc6ab47642047f82d2e426c
#
_entry.id   48b388e6adc6ab47642047f82d2e426c
#
_cell.length_a   1.000
_cell.length_b   1.000
_cell.length_c   1.000
_cell.angle_alpha   90.00
_cell.angle_beta   90.00
_cell.angle_gamma   90.00
#
_symmetry.space_group_name_H-M   'P 1'
#
loop_
_entity.id
_entity.type
_entity.pdbx_description
1 polymer ?
#
loop_
_entity_poly.entity_id
_entity_poly.type
_entity_poly.pdbx_seq_one_letter_code
_entity_poly.pdbx_strand_id
1 'polypeptide(L)'
;HPDISFRFINNGQVKLHTSGNGKMKDVIYHIYGREIANNLIPLEFEKDGVRLSGYLGKPVINRGNRNFENYFVNGRYVRNSILAKAIEDGYKDFTMQHRYPFVAFQIDVNVHPSKMELRFSNQQGIYNLLYEAISKGLHEPELIPEVEMSEIKVPGMSEKRQEKKTVIRDAGNPYRTDGTSPKMR
;
A
#
# COMPACT_ATOMS: atom_id res chain seq x y z
N HIS A 1 -10.92 9.14 -15.72
CA HIS A 1 -11.76 10.30 -15.41
C HIS A 1 -12.50 10.12 -14.09
N PRO A 2 -11.84 10.36 -12.96
CA PRO A 2 -12.47 10.23 -11.66
C PRO A 2 -13.53 11.33 -11.39
N ASP A 3 -13.53 12.36 -12.18
CA ASP A 3 -14.49 13.48 -12.21
C ASP A 3 -15.84 13.13 -12.86
N ILE A 4 -15.94 11.95 -13.50
CA ILE A 4 -17.15 11.48 -14.18
C ILE A 4 -17.83 10.39 -13.35
N SER A 5 -19.12 10.57 -13.04
CA SER A 5 -19.94 9.51 -12.48
C SER A 5 -20.28 8.49 -13.56
N PHE A 6 -19.97 7.22 -13.28
CA PHE A 6 -20.23 6.12 -14.20
C PHE A 6 -21.11 5.07 -13.53
N ARG A 7 -22.15 4.62 -14.22
CA ARG A 7 -23.05 3.58 -13.75
C ARG A 7 -23.20 2.47 -14.80
N PHE A 8 -22.78 1.27 -14.43
CA PHE A 8 -22.91 0.09 -15.27
C PHE A 8 -24.00 -0.85 -14.75
N ILE A 9 -24.97 -1.17 -15.61
CA ILE A 9 -26.11 -2.03 -15.29
C ILE A 9 -26.02 -3.27 -16.18
N ASN A 10 -26.14 -4.44 -15.59
CA ASN A 10 -26.21 -5.72 -16.29
C ASN A 10 -27.39 -6.53 -15.75
N ASN A 11 -28.26 -7.01 -16.63
CA ASN A 11 -29.50 -7.74 -16.29
C ASN A 11 -30.35 -7.02 -15.20
N GLY A 12 -30.54 -5.70 -15.34
CA GLY A 12 -31.32 -4.87 -14.39
C GLY A 12 -30.60 -4.60 -13.05
N GLN A 13 -29.42 -5.15 -12.82
CA GLN A 13 -28.64 -4.95 -11.60
C GLN A 13 -27.50 -3.97 -11.82
N VAL A 14 -27.32 -3.03 -10.88
CA VAL A 14 -26.17 -2.14 -10.88
C VAL A 14 -24.93 -2.95 -10.49
N LYS A 15 -23.99 -3.09 -11.40
CA LYS A 15 -22.72 -3.81 -11.18
C LYS A 15 -21.57 -2.89 -10.79
N LEU A 16 -21.62 -1.63 -11.25
CA LEU A 16 -20.63 -0.63 -10.93
C LEU A 16 -21.30 0.74 -10.87
N HIS A 17 -20.92 1.53 -9.88
CA HIS A 17 -21.32 2.94 -9.79
C HIS A 17 -20.17 3.73 -9.14
N THR A 18 -19.68 4.77 -9.85
CA THR A 18 -18.66 5.70 -9.36
C THR A 18 -19.29 7.06 -9.08
N SER A 19 -18.78 7.75 -8.07
CA SER A 19 -19.36 9.02 -7.59
C SER A 19 -19.10 10.23 -8.51
N GLY A 20 -18.00 10.21 -9.29
CA GLY A 20 -17.56 11.37 -10.08
C GLY A 20 -17.01 12.52 -9.23
N ASN A 21 -16.49 12.22 -8.05
CA ASN A 21 -16.02 13.24 -7.08
C ASN A 21 -14.55 13.69 -7.31
N GLY A 22 -13.93 13.28 -8.40
CA GLY A 22 -12.54 13.60 -8.74
C GLY A 22 -11.48 12.77 -7.99
N LYS A 23 -11.88 11.89 -7.06
CA LYS A 23 -10.95 11.10 -6.26
C LYS A 23 -10.65 9.75 -6.91
N MET A 24 -9.44 9.56 -7.44
CA MET A 24 -9.02 8.30 -8.06
C MET A 24 -9.11 7.12 -7.08
N LYS A 25 -8.81 7.32 -5.80
CA LYS A 25 -8.90 6.28 -4.77
C LYS A 25 -10.31 5.73 -4.61
N ASP A 26 -11.34 6.58 -4.72
CA ASP A 26 -12.75 6.15 -4.66
C ASP A 26 -13.13 5.32 -5.89
N VAL A 27 -12.63 5.70 -7.07
CA VAL A 27 -12.83 4.90 -8.29
C VAL A 27 -12.17 3.52 -8.15
N ILE A 28 -10.94 3.46 -7.63
CA ILE A 28 -10.25 2.21 -7.35
C ILE A 28 -11.03 1.35 -6.35
N TYR A 29 -11.58 1.96 -5.29
CA TYR A 29 -12.41 1.27 -4.32
C TYR A 29 -13.66 0.63 -4.97
N HIS A 30 -14.37 1.36 -5.83
CA HIS A 30 -15.57 0.86 -6.48
C HIS A 30 -15.29 -0.24 -7.51
N ILE A 31 -14.13 -0.20 -8.18
CA ILE A 31 -13.77 -1.18 -9.22
C ILE A 31 -13.10 -2.43 -8.64
N TYR A 32 -12.16 -2.24 -7.72
CA TYR A 32 -11.26 -3.30 -7.24
C TYR A 32 -11.52 -3.73 -5.79
N GLY A 33 -12.39 -3.00 -5.08
CA GLY A 33 -12.78 -3.32 -3.72
C GLY A 33 -11.88 -2.73 -2.64
N ARG A 34 -12.30 -2.96 -1.40
CA ARG A 34 -11.71 -2.37 -0.19
C ARG A 34 -10.28 -2.83 0.06
N GLU A 35 -9.99 -4.10 -0.19
CA GLU A 35 -8.65 -4.68 0.02
C GLU A 35 -7.58 -3.90 -0.75
N ILE A 36 -7.83 -3.65 -2.04
CA ILE A 36 -6.90 -2.91 -2.89
C ILE A 36 -6.83 -1.44 -2.46
N ALA A 37 -7.97 -0.79 -2.26
CA ALA A 37 -8.02 0.63 -1.92
C ALA A 37 -7.32 0.98 -0.59
N ASN A 38 -7.29 0.05 0.37
CA ASN A 38 -6.60 0.23 1.66
C ASN A 38 -5.09 -0.04 1.59
N ASN A 39 -4.61 -0.64 0.51
CA ASN A 39 -3.22 -0.99 0.33
C ASN A 39 -2.58 -0.20 -0.81
N LEU A 40 -2.94 1.06 -0.95
CA LEU A 40 -2.40 1.99 -1.93
C LEU A 40 -1.40 2.94 -1.29
N ILE A 41 -0.30 3.20 -2.02
CA ILE A 41 0.71 4.22 -1.72
C ILE A 41 0.50 5.34 -2.74
N PRO A 42 0.32 6.60 -2.32
CA PRO A 42 0.23 7.71 -3.26
C PRO A 42 1.55 7.87 -4.02
N LEU A 43 1.45 8.18 -5.31
CA LEU A 43 2.59 8.45 -6.19
C LEU A 43 2.44 9.85 -6.76
N GLU A 44 3.36 10.73 -6.39
CA GLU A 44 3.55 12.04 -7.00
C GLU A 44 5.04 12.21 -7.30
N PHE A 45 5.37 12.35 -8.57
CA PHE A 45 6.76 12.49 -9.01
C PHE A 45 6.82 13.36 -10.26
N GLU A 46 7.76 14.29 -10.30
CA GLU A 46 7.97 15.16 -11.45
C GLU A 46 9.45 15.29 -11.78
N LYS A 47 9.81 15.05 -13.03
CA LYS A 47 11.17 15.17 -13.53
C LYS A 47 11.18 15.36 -15.05
N ASP A 48 12.07 16.22 -15.53
CA ASP A 48 12.31 16.44 -16.97
C ASP A 48 11.04 16.76 -17.79
N GLY A 49 10.07 17.47 -17.19
CA GLY A 49 8.82 17.82 -17.84
C GLY A 49 7.79 16.66 -17.93
N VAL A 50 8.05 15.55 -17.23
CA VAL A 50 7.13 14.43 -17.07
C VAL A 50 6.63 14.41 -15.63
N ARG A 51 5.32 14.40 -15.45
CA ARG A 51 4.66 14.26 -14.15
C ARG A 51 3.96 12.92 -14.05
N LEU A 52 4.20 12.24 -12.94
CA LEU A 52 3.49 11.02 -12.55
C LEU A 52 2.57 11.33 -11.37
N SER A 53 1.32 10.92 -11.45
CA SER A 53 0.36 11.09 -10.35
C SER A 53 -0.58 9.90 -10.26
N GLY A 54 -0.85 9.41 -9.03
CA GLY A 54 -1.75 8.29 -8.82
C GLY A 54 -1.38 7.42 -7.64
N TYR A 55 -1.41 6.10 -7.84
CA TYR A 55 -1.21 5.14 -6.76
C TYR A 55 -0.39 3.92 -7.19
N LEU A 56 0.48 3.48 -6.29
CA LEU A 56 1.16 2.19 -6.29
C LEU A 56 0.48 1.25 -5.30
N GLY A 57 0.40 -0.02 -5.59
CA GLY A 57 -0.09 -1.03 -4.66
C GLY A 57 1.03 -1.52 -3.74
N LYS A 58 0.75 -1.69 -2.45
CA LYS A 58 1.68 -2.37 -1.55
C LYS A 58 1.94 -3.79 -2.04
N PRO A 59 3.13 -4.37 -1.80
CA PRO A 59 3.48 -5.72 -2.26
C PRO A 59 2.48 -6.82 -1.84
N VAL A 60 1.75 -6.62 -0.74
CA VAL A 60 0.76 -7.57 -0.24
C VAL A 60 -0.41 -7.81 -1.22
N ILE A 61 -0.71 -6.85 -2.11
CA ILE A 61 -1.79 -6.97 -3.10
C ILE A 61 -1.32 -7.37 -4.50
N ASN A 62 -0.14 -7.92 -4.65
CA ASN A 62 0.37 -8.41 -5.93
C ASN A 62 -0.48 -9.54 -6.51
N ARG A 63 -0.57 -9.60 -7.83
CA ARG A 63 -1.41 -10.55 -8.58
C ARG A 63 -0.57 -11.46 -9.47
N GLY A 64 -1.18 -12.57 -9.93
CA GLY A 64 -0.53 -13.52 -10.85
C GLY A 64 -0.55 -13.10 -12.32
N ASN A 65 -1.09 -11.91 -12.65
CA ASN A 65 -1.18 -11.39 -14.01
C ASN A 65 -1.12 -9.87 -14.05
N ARG A 66 -0.83 -9.30 -15.23
CA ARG A 66 -0.69 -7.85 -15.49
C ARG A 66 -2.00 -7.08 -15.63
N ASN A 67 -3.15 -7.67 -15.37
CA ASN A 67 -4.44 -7.01 -15.58
C ASN A 67 -4.71 -5.87 -14.58
N PHE A 68 -3.86 -5.74 -13.57
CA PHE A 68 -3.95 -4.73 -12.52
C PHE A 68 -2.93 -3.60 -12.70
N GLU A 69 -2.19 -3.59 -13.81
CA GLU A 69 -1.31 -2.50 -14.19
C GLU A 69 -2.08 -1.51 -15.07
N ASN A 70 -2.59 -0.46 -14.44
CA ASN A 70 -3.39 0.57 -15.11
C ASN A 70 -2.58 1.87 -15.17
N TYR A 71 -2.14 2.23 -16.37
CA TYR A 71 -1.45 3.49 -16.58
C TYR A 71 -1.98 4.24 -17.80
N PHE A 72 -2.00 5.56 -17.67
CA PHE A 72 -2.56 6.47 -18.65
C PHE A 72 -1.48 7.47 -19.05
N VAL A 73 -1.40 7.81 -20.32
CA VAL A 73 -0.50 8.85 -20.83
C VAL A 73 -1.36 9.97 -21.40
N ASN A 74 -1.23 11.17 -20.84
CA ASN A 74 -2.04 12.34 -21.20
C ASN A 74 -3.55 11.98 -21.27
N GLY A 75 -4.06 11.29 -20.24
CA GLY A 75 -5.46 10.89 -20.10
C GLY A 75 -5.89 9.68 -20.95
N ARG A 76 -5.00 9.07 -21.73
CA ARG A 76 -5.32 7.89 -22.57
C ARG A 76 -4.74 6.63 -21.95
N TYR A 77 -5.59 5.60 -21.79
CA TYR A 77 -5.13 4.28 -21.40
C TYR A 77 -4.18 3.70 -22.46
N VAL A 78 -3.02 3.24 -22.03
CA VAL A 78 -2.01 2.67 -22.92
C VAL A 78 -1.56 1.31 -22.41
N ARG A 79 -1.11 0.46 -23.34
CA ARG A 79 -0.34 -0.75 -23.02
C ARG A 79 1.00 -0.65 -23.72
N ASN A 80 2.07 -0.67 -22.95
CA ASN A 80 3.41 -0.52 -23.48
C ASN A 80 4.37 -1.42 -22.71
N SER A 81 5.16 -2.21 -23.42
CA SER A 81 6.08 -3.19 -22.82
C SER A 81 7.21 -2.54 -22.02
N ILE A 82 7.64 -1.34 -22.40
CA ILE A 82 8.71 -0.61 -21.71
C ILE A 82 8.21 -0.08 -20.38
N LEU A 83 6.99 0.49 -20.38
CA LEU A 83 6.36 0.95 -19.14
C LEU A 83 6.10 -0.22 -18.20
N ALA A 84 5.55 -1.33 -18.70
CA ALA A 84 5.34 -2.55 -17.92
C ALA A 84 6.65 -3.06 -17.32
N LYS A 85 7.73 -3.11 -18.13
CA LYS A 85 9.04 -3.55 -17.65
C LYS A 85 9.60 -2.60 -16.58
N ALA A 86 9.50 -1.29 -16.74
CA ALA A 86 9.96 -0.33 -15.76
C ALA A 86 9.22 -0.46 -14.42
N ILE A 87 7.90 -0.72 -14.49
CA ILE A 87 7.07 -0.97 -13.31
C ILE A 87 7.51 -2.27 -12.61
N GLU A 88 7.61 -3.35 -13.35
CA GLU A 88 8.00 -4.66 -12.81
C GLU A 88 9.41 -4.63 -12.21
N ASP A 89 10.37 -3.99 -12.89
CA ASP A 89 11.74 -3.84 -12.39
C ASP A 89 11.80 -2.95 -11.13
N GLY A 90 10.98 -1.91 -11.03
CA GLY A 90 10.86 -1.07 -9.83
C GLY A 90 10.28 -1.81 -8.62
N TYR A 91 9.46 -2.84 -8.85
CA TYR A 91 8.91 -3.70 -7.81
C TYR A 91 9.75 -4.95 -7.51
N LYS A 92 10.82 -5.21 -8.27
CA LYS A 92 11.55 -6.48 -8.24
C LYS A 92 12.03 -6.89 -6.85
N ASP A 93 12.49 -5.94 -6.05
CA ASP A 93 13.02 -6.20 -4.71
C ASP A 93 11.92 -6.43 -3.65
N PHE A 94 10.68 -6.13 -4.02
CA PHE A 94 9.50 -6.21 -3.13
C PHE A 94 8.53 -7.33 -3.50
N THR A 95 8.71 -7.97 -4.66
CA THR A 95 7.77 -8.96 -5.19
C THR A 95 8.46 -10.28 -5.50
N MET A 96 7.73 -11.38 -5.32
CA MET A 96 8.19 -12.70 -5.77
C MET A 96 8.14 -12.81 -7.29
N GLN A 97 8.91 -13.73 -7.85
CA GLN A 97 8.87 -14.06 -9.29
C GLN A 97 7.43 -14.39 -9.73
N HIS A 98 7.07 -13.96 -10.94
CA HIS A 98 5.73 -14.14 -11.53
C HIS A 98 4.59 -13.48 -10.76
N ARG A 99 4.91 -12.48 -9.94
CA ARG A 99 3.93 -11.59 -9.32
C ARG A 99 4.02 -10.20 -9.92
N TYR A 100 2.86 -9.63 -10.22
CA TYR A 100 2.72 -8.33 -10.86
C TYR A 100 2.05 -7.36 -9.90
N PRO A 101 2.51 -6.12 -9.85
CA PRO A 101 1.97 -5.14 -8.94
C PRO A 101 0.58 -4.65 -9.36
N PHE A 102 -0.18 -4.12 -8.40
CA PHE A 102 -1.26 -3.21 -8.69
C PHE A 102 -0.68 -1.81 -8.89
N VAL A 103 -1.01 -1.17 -10.01
CA VAL A 103 -0.71 0.24 -10.22
C VAL A 103 -1.89 0.94 -10.89
N ALA A 104 -2.12 2.20 -10.51
CA ALA A 104 -3.10 3.07 -11.15
C ALA A 104 -2.57 4.50 -11.13
N PHE A 105 -1.94 4.94 -12.21
CA PHE A 105 -1.36 6.27 -12.30
C PHE A 105 -1.43 6.88 -13.70
N GLN A 106 -1.30 8.21 -13.75
CA GLN A 106 -1.23 9.01 -14.94
C GLN A 106 0.20 9.50 -15.16
N ILE A 107 0.60 9.52 -16.42
CA ILE A 107 1.84 10.09 -16.91
C ILE A 107 1.46 11.30 -17.77
N ASP A 108 1.70 12.49 -17.26
CA ASP A 108 1.49 13.71 -18.00
C ASP A 108 2.85 14.16 -18.58
N VAL A 109 2.92 14.16 -19.89
CA VAL A 109 4.10 14.61 -20.63
C VAL A 109 3.80 15.98 -21.20
N ASN A 110 4.59 16.98 -20.82
CA ASN A 110 4.47 18.31 -21.43
C ASN A 110 5.04 18.25 -22.83
N VAL A 111 4.16 18.04 -23.82
CA VAL A 111 4.53 18.05 -25.25
C VAL A 111 4.16 19.37 -25.86
N HIS A 112 5.11 20.01 -26.52
CA HIS A 112 4.83 21.18 -27.33
C HIS A 112 3.74 20.84 -28.37
N PRO A 113 2.71 21.71 -28.60
CA PRO A 113 1.56 21.41 -29.46
C PRO A 113 1.88 20.93 -30.88
N SER A 114 3.07 21.26 -31.40
CA SER A 114 3.53 20.85 -32.73
C SER A 114 4.09 19.44 -32.84
N LYS A 115 4.24 18.72 -31.70
CA LYS A 115 4.76 17.34 -31.65
C LYS A 115 3.70 16.38 -31.13
N MET A 116 2.57 16.27 -31.85
CA MET A 116 1.45 15.38 -31.48
C MET A 116 1.74 13.87 -31.59
N GLU A 117 2.93 13.49 -31.99
CA GLU A 117 3.37 12.11 -31.87
C GLU A 117 4.19 11.98 -30.58
N LEU A 118 3.56 11.35 -29.56
CA LEU A 118 4.30 10.71 -28.48
C LEU A 118 5.13 9.55 -29.07
N ARG A 119 6.06 9.87 -29.94
CA ARG A 119 7.20 9.01 -30.12
C ARG A 119 7.93 9.11 -28.79
N PHE A 120 7.90 8.04 -28.02
CA PHE A 120 8.87 7.80 -26.96
C PHE A 120 10.27 7.73 -27.59
N SER A 121 10.70 8.84 -28.17
CA SER A 121 12.02 8.95 -28.80
C SER A 121 13.14 8.76 -27.77
N ASN A 122 12.81 8.91 -26.49
CA ASN A 122 13.68 8.56 -25.36
C ASN A 122 13.02 7.50 -24.48
N GLN A 123 12.86 6.29 -25.01
CA GLN A 123 12.30 5.14 -24.27
C GLN A 123 13.08 4.85 -22.98
N GLN A 124 14.39 5.02 -23.01
CA GLN A 124 15.26 4.82 -21.85
C GLN A 124 15.03 5.90 -20.78
N GLY A 125 14.79 7.15 -21.18
CA GLY A 125 14.48 8.23 -20.24
C GLY A 125 13.21 7.98 -19.46
N ILE A 126 12.13 7.55 -20.14
CA ILE A 126 10.85 7.22 -19.49
C ILE A 126 10.99 5.98 -18.61
N TYR A 127 11.71 4.96 -19.07
CA TYR A 127 12.00 3.79 -18.27
C TYR A 127 12.70 4.15 -16.96
N ASN A 128 13.79 4.92 -17.03
CA ASN A 128 14.57 5.35 -15.86
C ASN A 128 13.74 6.20 -14.90
N LEU A 129 12.92 7.11 -15.44
CA LEU A 129 12.05 7.97 -14.64
C LEU A 129 11.00 7.16 -13.87
N LEU A 130 10.33 6.21 -14.53
CA LEU A 130 9.36 5.33 -13.89
C LEU A 130 10.01 4.42 -12.85
N TYR A 131 11.14 3.81 -13.18
CA TYR A 131 11.90 2.98 -12.26
C TYR A 131 12.28 3.76 -11.00
N GLU A 132 12.82 4.99 -11.16
CA GLU A 132 13.20 5.86 -10.05
C GLU A 132 11.98 6.25 -9.18
N ALA A 133 10.89 6.68 -9.81
CA ALA A 133 9.68 7.09 -9.12
C ALA A 133 9.05 5.95 -8.30
N ILE A 134 8.98 4.75 -8.88
CA ILE A 134 8.40 3.58 -8.23
C ILE A 134 9.31 3.09 -7.10
N SER A 135 10.60 2.97 -7.37
CA SER A 135 11.58 2.54 -6.37
C SER A 135 11.57 3.49 -5.17
N LYS A 136 11.57 4.81 -5.41
CA LYS A 136 11.48 5.82 -4.36
C LYS A 136 10.17 5.72 -3.57
N GLY A 137 9.02 5.64 -4.26
CA GLY A 137 7.72 5.53 -3.61
C GLY A 137 7.54 4.26 -2.77
N LEU A 138 8.23 3.17 -3.10
CA LEU A 138 8.20 1.93 -2.33
C LEU A 138 9.16 1.93 -1.13
N HIS A 139 10.20 2.77 -1.14
CA HIS A 139 11.17 2.89 -0.05
C HIS A 139 10.79 3.97 0.98
N GLU A 140 9.85 4.86 0.66
CA GLU A 140 9.39 5.86 1.63
C GLU A 140 8.67 5.19 2.81
N PRO A 141 8.95 5.61 4.08
CA PRO A 141 8.63 4.83 5.28
C PRO A 141 7.15 4.77 5.70
N GLU A 142 6.20 5.16 4.86
CA GLU A 142 4.76 4.95 5.13
C GLU A 142 4.31 3.47 5.11
N LEU A 143 5.24 2.52 5.06
CA LEU A 143 4.93 1.09 5.20
C LEU A 143 4.63 0.67 6.65
N ILE A 144 4.87 1.54 7.63
CA ILE A 144 4.48 1.30 9.01
C ILE A 144 3.11 1.98 9.21
N PRO A 145 2.01 1.24 9.39
CA PRO A 145 0.77 1.86 9.80
C PRO A 145 1.02 2.44 11.20
N GLU A 146 0.93 3.77 11.35
CA GLU A 146 0.64 4.34 12.65
C GLU A 146 -0.69 3.75 13.10
N VAL A 147 -0.61 2.77 13.98
CA VAL A 147 -1.77 2.34 14.75
C VAL A 147 -2.03 3.49 15.71
N GLU A 148 -2.91 4.40 15.32
CA GLU A 148 -3.58 5.25 16.29
C GLU A 148 -4.25 4.30 17.30
N MET A 149 -3.58 4.05 18.41
CA MET A 149 -4.21 3.49 19.58
C MET A 149 -5.17 4.57 20.09
N SER A 150 -6.37 4.59 19.51
CA SER A 150 -7.49 5.27 20.14
C SER A 150 -7.61 4.68 21.55
N GLU A 151 -7.26 5.48 22.55
CA GLU A 151 -7.54 5.17 23.96
C GLU A 151 -9.01 4.79 24.05
N ILE A 152 -9.28 3.51 24.24
CA ILE A 152 -10.61 3.03 24.57
C ILE A 152 -10.87 3.57 25.98
N LYS A 153 -11.50 4.73 26.08
CA LYS A 153 -12.10 5.19 27.32
C LYS A 153 -13.20 4.21 27.70
N VAL A 154 -12.89 3.29 28.58
CA VAL A 154 -13.86 2.42 29.22
C VAL A 154 -14.67 3.33 30.18
N PRO A 155 -15.98 3.56 29.96
CA PRO A 155 -16.77 4.36 30.90
C PRO A 155 -17.01 3.53 32.15
N GLY A 156 -16.50 3.98 33.30
CA GLY A 156 -16.94 3.55 34.61
C GLY A 156 -15.98 2.69 35.42
N MET A 157 -14.82 3.23 35.78
CA MET A 157 -14.14 2.77 36.96
C MET A 157 -13.59 3.98 37.71
N SER A 158 -14.41 4.47 38.65
CA SER A 158 -14.06 5.52 39.60
C SER A 158 -12.90 5.09 40.49
N GLU A 159 -11.93 5.99 40.60
CA GLU A 159 -10.84 5.95 41.54
C GLU A 159 -11.32 5.71 42.96
N LYS A 160 -10.92 4.63 43.57
CA LYS A 160 -10.67 4.47 45.02
C LYS A 160 -9.72 3.31 45.22
N ARG A 161 -8.44 3.52 45.14
CA ARG A 161 -7.46 2.59 45.67
C ARG A 161 -6.66 3.26 46.75
N GLN A 162 -7.15 3.11 47.99
CA GLN A 162 -6.41 3.40 49.20
C GLN A 162 -5.19 2.47 49.31
N GLU A 163 -4.04 3.05 49.53
CA GLU A 163 -2.82 2.34 49.88
C GLU A 163 -3.00 1.59 51.18
N LYS A 164 -3.00 0.26 51.13
CA LYS A 164 -2.71 -0.59 52.28
C LYS A 164 -1.32 -1.18 52.10
N LYS A 165 -0.38 -0.68 52.90
CA LYS A 165 0.92 -1.30 53.16
C LYS A 165 0.68 -2.68 53.77
N THR A 166 0.99 -3.74 53.01
CA THR A 166 1.01 -5.09 53.52
C THR A 166 2.44 -5.50 53.79
N VAL A 167 2.75 -5.69 55.04
CA VAL A 167 4.03 -6.23 55.52
C VAL A 167 4.08 -7.72 55.08
N ILE A 168 5.03 -8.06 54.27
CA ILE A 168 5.28 -9.44 53.86
C ILE A 168 6.00 -10.14 55.00
N ARG A 169 5.30 -11.02 55.69
CA ARG A 169 5.87 -12.03 56.59
C ARG A 169 6.35 -13.20 55.76
N ASP A 170 7.63 -13.46 55.92
CA ASP A 170 8.34 -14.61 55.32
C ASP A 170 7.72 -15.92 55.86
N ALA A 171 7.08 -16.68 54.97
CA ALA A 171 6.56 -18.02 55.26
C ALA A 171 7.43 -19.04 54.52
N GLY A 172 8.12 -19.85 55.30
CA GLY A 172 9.16 -20.81 54.94
C GLY A 172 8.75 -21.79 53.82
N ASN A 173 9.74 -22.07 53.04
CA ASN A 173 9.71 -23.05 51.94
C ASN A 173 9.64 -24.48 52.46
N PRO A 174 8.60 -25.30 52.15
CA PRO A 174 8.43 -26.63 52.70
C PRO A 174 9.23 -27.75 51.99
N TYR A 175 10.14 -27.43 51.09
CA TYR A 175 10.91 -28.46 50.35
C TYR A 175 12.44 -28.39 50.58
N ARG A 176 12.87 -28.38 51.85
CA ARG A 176 14.25 -28.61 52.19
C ARG A 176 14.42 -30.05 52.62
N THR A 177 14.81 -30.90 51.68
CA THR A 177 15.23 -32.28 51.96
C THR A 177 16.69 -32.28 52.43
N ASP A 178 16.91 -32.63 53.70
CA ASP A 178 18.23 -32.85 54.23
C ASP A 178 18.85 -34.13 53.68
N GLY A 179 19.95 -33.95 52.92
CA GLY A 179 20.74 -35.05 52.40
C GLY A 179 21.62 -35.65 53.47
N THR A 180 21.26 -36.79 53.97
CA THR A 180 22.14 -37.69 54.71
C THR A 180 22.46 -38.90 53.87
N SER A 181 23.70 -39.00 53.39
CA SER A 181 24.26 -40.18 52.73
C SER A 181 24.70 -41.20 53.79
N PRO A 182 24.33 -42.51 53.65
CA PRO A 182 24.92 -43.55 54.48
C PRO A 182 26.27 -44.00 53.90
N LYS A 183 27.29 -44.06 54.76
CA LYS A 183 28.61 -44.71 54.48
C LYS A 183 28.40 -46.20 54.39
N MET A 184 28.83 -46.81 53.30
CA MET A 184 29.04 -48.25 53.18
C MET A 184 30.43 -48.66 53.71
N ARG A 185 30.43 -49.74 54.43
CA ARG A 185 31.59 -50.53 54.76
C ARG A 185 32.00 -51.38 53.55
#